data_604e1df5536cd0aefa1b2cdede4f3a3a
#
_entry.id   604e1df5536cd0aefa1b2cdede4f3a3a
#
_cell.length_a   1.000
_cell.length_b   1.000
_cell.length_c   1.000
_cell.angle_alpha   90.00
_cell.angle_beta   90.00
_cell.angle_gamma   90.00
#
_symmetry.space_group_name_H-M   'P 1'
#
loop_
_entity.id
_entity.type
_entity.pdbx_description
1 polymer ?
#
loop_
_entity_poly.entity_id
_entity_poly.type
_entity_poly.pdbx_seq_one_letter_code
_entity_poly.pdbx_strand_id
1 'polypeptide(L)'
;QAGSRDLLDYHMLLVPGGFSYGDDLGAGILWAADLQYLFGDRVQRFIDDGRPVLGICNGFQALVKAGLLPGASFSGSSLDVTGPRRPVTLTYNERAHFECRWVYLAAQANSASLFTKGLNEPIFCPVAHGEGRIELREPDLASTLFDKGLVPLTYVYADGSPAFYPGNPNGSVSDIAALCNEAGNVLGLMPHPEDHIFPWQHPRWLRGQSGLDGLRLFKNGVKFA
;
A
#
# COMPACT_ATOMS: atom_id res chain seq x y z
N GLN A 1 16.60 -10.33 17.63
CA GLN A 1 17.54 -9.89 16.55
C GLN A 1 18.83 -10.73 16.59
N ALA A 2 18.72 -12.02 16.73
CA ALA A 2 19.85 -12.92 16.85
C ALA A 2 20.66 -13.14 15.56
N GLY A 3 20.34 -12.42 14.46
CA GLY A 3 21.13 -12.44 13.22
C GLY A 3 21.27 -13.81 12.54
N SER A 4 20.34 -14.73 12.77
CA SER A 4 20.42 -16.07 12.21
C SER A 4 20.11 -16.18 10.72
N ARG A 5 19.48 -15.13 10.15
CA ARG A 5 19.12 -15.05 8.72
C ARG A 5 19.23 -13.61 8.24
N ASP A 6 19.64 -13.41 6.98
CA ASP A 6 19.67 -12.12 6.33
C ASP A 6 18.38 -11.88 5.53
N LEU A 7 17.93 -10.62 5.43
CA LEU A 7 16.82 -10.23 4.56
C LEU A 7 17.12 -10.60 3.11
N LEU A 8 18.37 -10.48 2.72
CA LEU A 8 18.82 -10.78 1.35
C LEU A 8 18.82 -12.28 1.00
N ASP A 9 18.56 -13.16 1.98
CA ASP A 9 18.35 -14.59 1.71
C ASP A 9 16.95 -14.88 1.15
N TYR A 10 16.05 -13.90 1.16
CA TYR A 10 14.65 -14.04 0.72
C TYR A 10 14.40 -13.35 -0.62
N HIS A 11 13.34 -13.77 -1.31
CA HIS A 11 13.01 -13.30 -2.65
C HIS A 11 11.92 -12.21 -2.66
N MET A 12 11.08 -12.16 -1.64
CA MET A 12 10.01 -11.18 -1.49
C MET A 12 9.90 -10.76 -0.01
N LEU A 13 9.66 -9.46 0.22
CA LEU A 13 9.38 -8.91 1.54
C LEU A 13 7.90 -8.54 1.65
N LEU A 14 7.22 -9.07 2.65
CA LEU A 14 5.88 -8.65 3.03
C LEU A 14 5.94 -7.89 4.36
N VAL A 15 5.41 -6.65 4.35
CA VAL A 15 5.25 -5.80 5.52
C VAL A 15 3.76 -5.77 5.85
N PRO A 16 3.29 -6.59 6.82
CA PRO A 16 1.86 -6.84 7.02
C PRO A 16 1.12 -5.68 7.66
N GLY A 17 -0.21 -5.80 7.71
CA GLY A 17 -1.06 -4.93 8.50
C GLY A 17 -0.92 -5.17 10.01
N GLY A 18 -1.62 -4.35 10.79
CA GLY A 18 -1.64 -4.40 12.25
C GLY A 18 -1.59 -3.02 12.88
N PHE A 19 -1.14 -2.98 14.12
CA PHE A 19 -0.94 -1.76 14.91
C PHE A 19 0.45 -1.85 15.55
N SER A 20 1.49 -1.73 14.73
CA SER A 20 2.87 -1.84 15.20
C SER A 20 3.16 -0.79 16.27
N TYR A 21 3.74 -1.23 17.39
CA TYR A 21 4.04 -0.38 18.55
C TYR A 21 2.80 0.34 19.13
N GLY A 22 1.58 -0.22 18.96
CA GLY A 22 0.34 0.38 19.42
C GLY A 22 -0.04 1.68 18.70
N ASP A 23 0.57 1.96 17.53
CA ASP A 23 0.48 3.23 16.81
C ASP A 23 0.94 4.46 17.62
N ASP A 24 1.77 4.24 18.64
CA ASP A 24 2.39 5.32 19.39
C ASP A 24 3.11 6.28 18.44
N LEU A 25 2.97 7.56 18.67
CA LEU A 25 3.46 8.67 17.83
C LEU A 25 2.81 8.75 16.43
N GLY A 26 1.78 7.93 16.14
CA GLY A 26 1.06 7.80 14.87
C GLY A 26 1.35 6.50 14.12
N ALA A 27 0.36 6.05 13.37
CA ALA A 27 0.38 4.73 12.74
C ALA A 27 1.59 4.52 11.83
N GLY A 28 2.37 3.47 12.10
CA GLY A 28 3.55 3.08 11.32
C GLY A 28 4.82 3.93 11.53
N ILE A 29 4.83 4.95 12.40
CA ILE A 29 6.01 5.82 12.58
C ILE A 29 7.19 5.06 13.18
N LEU A 30 6.98 4.34 14.28
CA LEU A 30 8.06 3.59 14.93
C LEU A 30 8.56 2.43 14.04
N TRP A 31 7.67 1.78 13.33
CA TRP A 31 8.07 0.75 12.36
C TRP A 31 8.85 1.33 11.17
N ALA A 32 8.47 2.52 10.70
CA ALA A 32 9.27 3.22 9.69
C ALA A 32 10.68 3.53 10.18
N ALA A 33 10.83 3.92 11.45
CA ALA A 33 12.14 4.12 12.06
C ALA A 33 12.97 2.82 12.09
N ASP A 34 12.37 1.68 12.43
CA ASP A 34 13.07 0.40 12.34
C ASP A 34 13.50 0.07 10.90
N LEU A 35 12.62 0.27 9.92
CA LEU A 35 12.94 0.03 8.51
C LEU A 35 14.09 0.92 8.03
N GLN A 36 14.21 2.14 8.55
CA GLN A 36 15.27 3.08 8.17
C GLN A 36 16.57 2.84 8.93
N TYR A 37 16.51 2.74 10.27
CA TYR A 37 17.71 2.80 11.11
C TYR A 37 18.25 1.42 11.50
N LEU A 38 17.40 0.38 11.57
CA LEU A 38 17.86 -0.97 11.88
C LEU A 38 18.12 -1.81 10.63
N PHE A 39 17.37 -1.57 9.56
CA PHE A 39 17.40 -2.41 8.36
C PHE A 39 17.68 -1.62 7.08
N GLY A 40 17.88 -0.29 7.15
CA GLY A 40 17.87 0.62 6.02
C GLY A 40 18.71 0.18 4.83
N ASP A 41 20.00 -0.09 5.03
CA ASP A 41 20.88 -0.53 3.96
C ASP A 41 20.43 -1.85 3.31
N ARG A 42 19.91 -2.77 4.11
CA ARG A 42 19.44 -4.08 3.63
C ARG A 42 18.12 -3.97 2.87
N VAL A 43 17.19 -3.16 3.39
CA VAL A 43 15.90 -2.91 2.73
C VAL A 43 16.13 -2.16 1.42
N GLN A 44 16.99 -1.14 1.42
CA GLN A 44 17.31 -0.40 0.21
C GLN A 44 17.95 -1.32 -0.84
N ARG A 45 18.96 -2.11 -0.45
CA ARG A 45 19.60 -3.07 -1.34
C ARG A 45 18.59 -4.11 -1.88
N PHE A 46 17.68 -4.59 -1.03
CA PHE A 46 16.62 -5.52 -1.44
C PHE A 46 15.75 -4.92 -2.56
N ILE A 47 15.39 -3.64 -2.41
CA ILE A 47 14.60 -2.89 -3.41
C ILE A 47 15.42 -2.65 -4.68
N ASP A 48 16.69 -2.25 -4.55
CA ASP A 48 17.58 -1.96 -5.68
C ASP A 48 17.90 -3.22 -6.49
N ASP A 49 17.95 -4.39 -5.84
CA ASP A 49 18.06 -5.70 -6.49
C ASP A 49 16.78 -6.06 -7.30
N GLY A 50 15.74 -5.22 -7.30
CA GLY A 50 14.48 -5.43 -8.00
C GLY A 50 13.51 -6.38 -7.31
N ARG A 51 13.79 -6.81 -6.08
CA ARG A 51 12.97 -7.78 -5.36
C ARG A 51 11.65 -7.17 -4.91
N PRO A 52 10.53 -7.91 -5.00
CA PRO A 52 9.22 -7.42 -4.63
C PRO A 52 9.08 -7.09 -3.14
N VAL A 53 8.50 -5.93 -2.84
CA VAL A 53 8.12 -5.51 -1.49
C VAL A 53 6.64 -5.14 -1.49
N LEU A 54 5.86 -5.74 -0.60
CA LEU A 54 4.44 -5.48 -0.45
C LEU A 54 4.13 -4.99 0.97
N GLY A 55 3.64 -3.77 1.10
CA GLY A 55 3.15 -3.19 2.36
C GLY A 55 1.63 -3.14 2.40
N ILE A 56 1.02 -3.70 3.43
CA ILE A 56 -0.44 -3.74 3.59
C ILE A 56 -0.81 -2.94 4.84
N CYS A 57 -1.78 -2.02 4.73
CA CYS A 57 -2.34 -1.24 5.83
C CYS A 57 -1.23 -0.58 6.67
N ASN A 58 -0.96 -1.04 7.89
CA ASN A 58 0.12 -0.52 8.74
C ASN A 58 1.51 -0.66 8.07
N GLY A 59 1.74 -1.72 7.30
CA GLY A 59 2.95 -1.86 6.48
C GLY A 59 3.07 -0.80 5.40
N PHE A 60 1.98 -0.42 4.75
CA PHE A 60 1.98 0.69 3.79
C PHE A 60 2.29 2.02 4.48
N GLN A 61 1.68 2.29 5.65
CA GLN A 61 1.99 3.47 6.46
C GLN A 61 3.48 3.53 6.79
N ALA A 62 4.07 2.40 7.19
CA ALA A 62 5.50 2.30 7.48
C ALA A 62 6.36 2.58 6.25
N LEU A 63 6.04 2.00 5.07
CA LEU A 63 6.78 2.23 3.82
C LEU A 63 6.75 3.70 3.38
N VAL A 64 5.60 4.37 3.48
CA VAL A 64 5.48 5.81 3.17
C VAL A 64 6.28 6.64 4.17
N LYS A 65 6.14 6.35 5.46
CA LYS A 65 6.86 7.07 6.52
C LYS A 65 8.36 6.77 6.55
N ALA A 66 8.79 5.64 5.99
CA ALA A 66 10.18 5.34 5.74
C ALA A 66 10.74 6.02 4.47
N GLY A 67 9.91 6.71 3.67
CA GLY A 67 10.35 7.35 2.42
C GLY A 67 10.61 6.38 1.27
N LEU A 68 10.20 5.10 1.41
CA LEU A 68 10.33 4.08 0.37
C LEU A 68 9.23 4.20 -0.70
N LEU A 69 8.14 4.91 -0.38
CA LEU A 69 7.04 5.25 -1.28
C LEU A 69 6.77 6.76 -1.27
N PRO A 70 6.44 7.36 -2.40
CA PRO A 70 6.35 6.80 -3.75
C PRO A 70 7.70 6.64 -4.47
N GLY A 71 8.82 6.74 -3.78
CA GLY A 71 10.16 6.51 -4.30
C GLY A 71 11.13 7.68 -4.06
N ALA A 72 12.41 7.44 -4.32
CA ALA A 72 13.51 8.36 -3.97
C ALA A 72 13.43 9.72 -4.68
N SER A 73 12.93 9.77 -5.93
CA SER A 73 12.78 11.02 -6.68
C SER A 73 11.81 12.01 -6.03
N PHE A 74 10.94 11.52 -5.15
CA PHE A 74 9.97 12.33 -4.42
C PHE A 74 10.39 12.62 -2.98
N SER A 75 11.29 11.81 -2.42
CA SER A 75 11.64 11.88 -1.00
C SER A 75 12.74 12.90 -0.69
N GLY A 76 13.43 13.44 -1.70
CA GLY A 76 14.65 14.23 -1.48
C GLY A 76 15.74 13.38 -0.80
N SER A 77 17.00 13.73 -0.93
CA SER A 77 18.16 12.92 -0.51
C SER A 77 18.39 12.79 1.01
N SER A 78 17.40 13.08 1.87
CA SER A 78 17.55 12.93 3.31
C SER A 78 16.53 11.96 3.88
N LEU A 79 17.02 10.92 4.52
CA LEU A 79 16.32 9.94 5.36
C LEU A 79 15.73 10.59 6.64
N ASP A 80 15.33 11.85 6.58
CA ASP A 80 14.79 12.57 7.73
C ASP A 80 13.31 12.19 7.94
N VAL A 81 13.06 11.28 8.88
CA VAL A 81 11.72 10.80 9.26
C VAL A 81 10.82 11.93 9.76
N THR A 82 11.45 13.01 10.25
CA THR A 82 10.79 14.17 10.86
C THR A 82 10.80 15.41 9.97
N GLY A 83 11.45 15.32 8.82
CA GLY A 83 11.66 16.47 7.92
C GLY A 83 10.38 16.99 7.26
N PRO A 84 10.28 18.32 7.03
CA PRO A 84 9.08 18.99 6.54
C PRO A 84 8.77 18.74 5.05
N ARG A 85 9.39 17.76 4.40
CA ARG A 85 9.41 17.65 2.92
C ARG A 85 8.84 16.36 2.35
N ARG A 86 8.07 15.58 3.11
CA ARG A 86 7.41 14.40 2.53
C ARG A 86 6.31 14.82 1.57
N PRO A 87 6.33 14.34 0.33
CA PRO A 87 5.33 14.71 -0.67
C PRO A 87 3.98 14.04 -0.40
N VAL A 88 4.01 12.87 0.25
CA VAL A 88 2.85 12.04 0.57
C VAL A 88 2.87 11.64 2.03
N THR A 89 1.71 11.61 2.66
CA THR A 89 1.52 11.04 4.00
C THR A 89 0.23 10.25 4.09
N LEU A 90 0.13 9.38 5.10
CA LEU A 90 -1.13 8.78 5.54
C LEU A 90 -1.52 9.38 6.88
N THR A 91 -2.78 9.77 6.99
CA THR A 91 -3.34 10.45 8.15
C THR A 91 -4.73 9.91 8.50
N TYR A 92 -5.37 10.50 9.51
CA TYR A 92 -6.71 10.12 9.94
C TYR A 92 -7.71 10.13 8.79
N ASN A 93 -8.60 9.12 8.78
CA ASN A 93 -9.73 9.09 7.86
C ASN A 93 -10.51 10.40 7.95
N GLU A 94 -11.05 10.87 6.83
CA GLU A 94 -11.75 12.15 6.74
C GLU A 94 -12.85 12.30 7.79
N ARG A 95 -13.55 11.21 8.12
CA ARG A 95 -14.63 11.18 9.11
C ARG A 95 -14.16 10.94 10.55
N ALA A 96 -12.85 10.89 10.79
CA ALA A 96 -12.22 10.73 12.09
C ALA A 96 -12.69 9.48 12.88
N HIS A 97 -13.10 8.41 12.21
CA HIS A 97 -13.43 7.14 12.83
C HIS A 97 -12.83 5.96 12.06
N PHE A 98 -12.77 4.81 12.74
CA PHE A 98 -12.27 3.57 12.16
C PHE A 98 -13.24 3.06 11.08
N GLU A 99 -12.71 2.76 9.89
CA GLU A 99 -13.47 2.20 8.79
C GLU A 99 -13.16 0.71 8.66
N CYS A 100 -14.22 -0.11 8.73
CA CYS A 100 -14.16 -1.54 8.51
C CYS A 100 -15.26 -1.93 7.53
N ARG A 101 -14.90 -2.08 6.26
CA ARG A 101 -15.85 -2.37 5.16
C ARG A 101 -15.17 -2.99 3.97
N TRP A 102 -15.97 -3.57 3.09
CA TRP A 102 -15.52 -4.06 1.80
C TRP A 102 -15.57 -2.96 0.75
N VAL A 103 -14.53 -2.89 -0.07
CA VAL A 103 -14.35 -1.88 -1.14
C VAL A 103 -13.94 -2.55 -2.44
N TYR A 104 -14.11 -1.84 -3.55
CA TYR A 104 -13.59 -2.24 -4.85
C TYR A 104 -12.39 -1.39 -5.23
N LEU A 105 -11.39 -2.02 -5.85
CA LEU A 105 -10.16 -1.38 -6.32
C LEU A 105 -9.99 -1.65 -7.81
N ALA A 106 -9.77 -0.59 -8.59
CA ALA A 106 -9.41 -0.73 -10.00
C ALA A 106 -7.90 -0.53 -10.20
N ALA A 107 -7.30 -1.40 -11.00
CA ALA A 107 -5.90 -1.24 -11.42
C ALA A 107 -5.80 -0.17 -12.50
N GLN A 108 -4.80 0.72 -12.37
CA GLN A 108 -4.52 1.74 -13.38
C GLN A 108 -3.71 1.15 -14.52
N ALA A 109 -4.15 1.39 -15.76
CA ALA A 109 -3.57 0.78 -16.95
C ALA A 109 -2.09 1.12 -17.19
N ASN A 110 -1.67 2.35 -16.79
CA ASN A 110 -0.29 2.83 -16.91
C ASN A 110 0.57 2.52 -15.69
N SER A 111 0.07 1.71 -14.74
CA SER A 111 0.79 1.41 -13.48
C SER A 111 2.15 0.78 -13.73
N ALA A 112 3.18 1.32 -13.07
CA ALA A 112 4.52 0.75 -13.05
C ALA A 112 4.59 -0.55 -12.23
N SER A 113 3.63 -0.76 -11.30
CA SER A 113 3.69 -1.84 -10.32
C SER A 113 3.63 -3.23 -10.94
N LEU A 114 4.62 -4.06 -10.60
CA LEU A 114 4.62 -5.48 -10.99
C LEU A 114 3.42 -6.26 -10.39
N PHE A 115 2.93 -5.84 -9.22
CA PHE A 115 1.83 -6.51 -8.52
C PHE A 115 0.49 -6.38 -9.22
N THR A 116 0.28 -5.30 -9.99
CA THR A 116 -0.99 -5.04 -10.69
C THR A 116 -0.97 -5.47 -12.16
N LYS A 117 0.12 -6.06 -12.64
CA LYS A 117 0.22 -6.52 -14.04
C LYS A 117 -0.87 -7.52 -14.40
N GLY A 118 -1.61 -7.21 -15.47
CA GLY A 118 -2.69 -8.07 -15.99
C GLY A 118 -3.96 -8.12 -15.14
N LEU A 119 -4.12 -7.19 -14.20
CA LEU A 119 -5.37 -7.02 -13.47
C LEU A 119 -6.34 -6.17 -14.30
N ASN A 120 -7.36 -6.79 -14.87
CA ASN A 120 -8.36 -6.13 -15.70
C ASN A 120 -9.71 -5.99 -14.97
N GLU A 121 -9.91 -6.77 -13.92
CA GLU A 121 -11.13 -6.75 -13.12
C GLU A 121 -10.86 -6.11 -11.76
N PRO A 122 -11.84 -5.38 -11.20
CA PRO A 122 -11.72 -4.82 -9.87
C PRO A 122 -11.43 -5.90 -8.82
N ILE A 123 -10.62 -5.54 -7.82
CA ILE A 123 -10.37 -6.36 -6.63
C ILE A 123 -11.39 -5.98 -5.57
N PHE A 124 -12.12 -6.95 -5.06
CA PHE A 124 -13.02 -6.77 -3.93
C PHE A 124 -12.35 -7.28 -2.65
N CYS A 125 -12.05 -6.38 -1.70
CA CYS A 125 -11.39 -6.74 -0.44
C CYS A 125 -11.75 -5.76 0.68
N PRO A 126 -11.54 -6.11 1.97
CA PRO A 126 -11.87 -5.23 3.07
C PRO A 126 -10.81 -4.15 3.29
N VAL A 127 -11.23 -3.11 4.03
CA VAL A 127 -10.38 -2.14 4.73
C VAL A 127 -10.64 -2.24 6.23
N ALA A 128 -9.63 -1.96 7.05
CA ALA A 128 -9.72 -1.93 8.51
C ALA A 128 -8.68 -0.94 9.07
N HIS A 129 -9.02 0.35 9.11
CA HIS A 129 -8.06 1.40 9.50
C HIS A 129 -8.74 2.68 10.04
N GLY A 130 -8.04 3.38 10.94
CA GLY A 130 -8.37 4.73 11.40
C GLY A 130 -7.56 5.81 10.70
N GLU A 131 -6.36 5.48 10.22
CA GLU A 131 -5.40 6.36 9.55
C GLU A 131 -5.06 5.83 8.16
N GLY A 132 -6.02 5.87 7.23
CA GLY A 132 -5.83 5.35 5.87
C GLY A 132 -5.84 6.40 4.77
N ARG A 133 -6.09 7.67 5.12
CA ARG A 133 -6.25 8.75 4.16
C ARG A 133 -4.91 9.20 3.59
N ILE A 134 -4.75 9.07 2.29
CA ILE A 134 -3.60 9.60 1.55
C ILE A 134 -3.82 11.09 1.36
N GLU A 135 -2.87 11.86 1.86
CA GLU A 135 -2.76 13.30 1.67
C GLU A 135 -1.49 13.64 0.91
N LEU A 136 -1.61 14.61 0.02
CA LEU A 136 -0.50 15.14 -0.77
C LEU A 136 -0.16 16.54 -0.31
N ARG A 137 1.13 16.83 -0.24
CA ARG A 137 1.62 18.14 0.17
C ARG A 137 1.20 19.25 -0.79
N GLU A 138 1.28 18.97 -2.09
CA GLU A 138 0.91 19.89 -3.16
C GLU A 138 -0.22 19.28 -3.98
N PRO A 139 -1.29 20.04 -4.31
CA PRO A 139 -2.43 19.51 -5.06
C PRO A 139 -2.06 18.92 -6.42
N ASP A 140 -1.10 19.51 -7.11
CA ASP A 140 -0.67 19.08 -8.45
C ASP A 140 0.15 17.77 -8.44
N LEU A 141 0.53 17.30 -7.25
CA LEU A 141 1.28 16.06 -7.13
C LEU A 141 0.45 14.86 -7.56
N ALA A 142 -0.89 14.89 -7.41
CA ALA A 142 -1.75 13.80 -7.82
C ALA A 142 -1.58 13.50 -9.32
N SER A 143 -1.66 14.52 -10.19
CA SER A 143 -1.47 14.34 -11.63
C SER A 143 -0.10 13.75 -11.95
N THR A 144 0.95 14.24 -11.29
CA THR A 144 2.31 13.73 -11.47
C THR A 144 2.43 12.25 -11.09
N LEU A 145 1.80 11.80 -9.99
CA LEU A 145 1.80 10.41 -9.57
C LEU A 145 1.07 9.52 -10.57
N PHE A 146 -0.08 9.97 -11.08
CA PHE A 146 -0.82 9.23 -12.10
C PHE A 146 -0.04 9.16 -13.43
N ASP A 147 0.50 10.28 -13.92
CA ASP A 147 1.25 10.33 -15.17
C ASP A 147 2.49 9.44 -15.16
N LYS A 148 3.16 9.35 -14.01
CA LYS A 148 4.31 8.46 -13.80
C LYS A 148 3.94 7.00 -13.51
N GLY A 149 2.63 6.66 -13.43
CA GLY A 149 2.18 5.30 -13.14
C GLY A 149 2.43 4.85 -11.70
N LEU A 150 2.58 5.79 -10.76
CA LEU A 150 2.88 5.50 -9.34
C LEU A 150 1.63 5.30 -8.48
N VAL A 151 0.44 5.41 -9.08
CA VAL A 151 -0.85 5.06 -8.48
C VAL A 151 -1.33 3.74 -9.08
N PRO A 152 -1.00 2.59 -8.50
CA PRO A 152 -1.37 1.29 -9.07
C PRO A 152 -2.84 0.91 -8.89
N LEU A 153 -3.48 1.40 -7.82
CA LEU A 153 -4.88 1.09 -7.50
C LEU A 153 -5.62 2.33 -7.01
N THR A 154 -6.87 2.46 -7.43
CA THR A 154 -7.81 3.47 -6.94
C THR A 154 -9.07 2.81 -6.39
N TYR A 155 -9.72 3.46 -5.42
CA TYR A 155 -11.06 3.09 -4.98
C TYR A 155 -12.07 3.37 -6.09
N VAL A 156 -12.97 2.40 -6.32
CA VAL A 156 -14.04 2.50 -7.31
C VAL A 156 -15.33 1.90 -6.75
N TYR A 157 -16.44 2.17 -7.41
CA TYR A 157 -17.66 1.37 -7.21
C TYR A 157 -17.58 0.04 -7.97
N ALA A 158 -18.53 -0.87 -7.72
CA ALA A 158 -18.55 -2.20 -8.35
C ALA A 158 -18.62 -2.15 -9.89
N ASP A 159 -19.15 -1.08 -10.46
CA ASP A 159 -19.24 -0.84 -11.91
C ASP A 159 -17.98 -0.17 -12.49
N GLY A 160 -16.96 0.07 -11.64
CA GLY A 160 -15.72 0.74 -12.03
C GLY A 160 -15.78 2.28 -12.05
N SER A 161 -16.91 2.88 -11.71
CA SER A 161 -17.03 4.34 -11.64
C SER A 161 -16.25 4.90 -10.44
N PRO A 162 -15.78 6.18 -10.50
CA PRO A 162 -15.08 6.84 -9.42
C PRO A 162 -15.86 6.80 -8.11
N ALA A 163 -15.18 6.51 -7.00
CA ALA A 163 -15.81 6.31 -5.71
C ALA A 163 -15.71 7.56 -4.83
N PHE A 164 -16.81 7.90 -4.17
CA PHE A 164 -16.84 8.77 -3.00
C PHE A 164 -17.33 7.96 -1.81
N TYR A 165 -17.37 8.53 -0.63
CA TYR A 165 -17.84 7.81 0.55
C TYR A 165 -19.22 7.17 0.31
N PRO A 166 -19.42 5.88 0.61
CA PRO A 166 -18.53 4.96 1.33
C PRO A 166 -17.56 4.13 0.46
N GLY A 167 -17.53 4.30 -0.84
CA GLY A 167 -16.65 3.57 -1.77
C GLY A 167 -15.19 3.96 -1.60
N ASN A 168 -14.89 5.26 -1.47
CA ASN A 168 -13.63 5.76 -0.91
C ASN A 168 -13.82 5.94 0.60
N PRO A 169 -13.38 4.99 1.44
CA PRO A 169 -13.76 4.96 2.85
C PRO A 169 -13.03 5.97 3.72
N ASN A 170 -11.86 6.41 3.30
CA ASN A 170 -10.98 7.24 4.09
C ASN A 170 -10.84 8.69 3.60
N GLY A 171 -11.40 9.01 2.42
CA GLY A 171 -11.29 10.34 1.82
C GLY A 171 -9.92 10.60 1.18
N SER A 172 -9.19 9.56 0.77
CA SER A 172 -7.93 9.70 0.04
C SER A 172 -8.10 10.55 -1.20
N VAL A 173 -7.15 11.45 -1.44
CA VAL A 173 -7.12 12.33 -2.59
C VAL A 173 -7.17 11.52 -3.90
N SER A 174 -7.99 11.98 -4.84
CA SER A 174 -8.16 11.34 -6.17
C SER A 174 -8.42 9.83 -6.11
N ASP A 175 -9.11 9.37 -5.06
CA ASP A 175 -9.44 7.97 -4.80
C ASP A 175 -8.22 7.03 -4.71
N ILE A 176 -7.03 7.55 -4.44
CA ILE A 176 -5.81 6.74 -4.37
C ILE A 176 -5.91 5.74 -3.23
N ALA A 177 -5.83 4.43 -3.56
CA ALA A 177 -5.87 3.33 -2.60
C ALA A 177 -4.47 2.71 -2.36
N ALA A 178 -3.55 2.92 -3.30
CA ALA A 178 -2.21 2.34 -3.27
C ALA A 178 -1.19 3.24 -3.96
N LEU A 179 0.07 3.10 -3.57
CA LEU A 179 1.22 3.73 -4.23
C LEU A 179 2.28 2.67 -4.53
N CYS A 180 3.06 2.90 -5.59
CA CYS A 180 4.26 2.12 -5.86
C CYS A 180 5.47 3.04 -6.07
N ASN A 181 6.68 2.44 -6.06
CA ASN A 181 7.89 3.14 -6.45
C ASN A 181 8.08 3.15 -7.98
N GLU A 182 9.03 3.93 -8.46
CA GLU A 182 9.31 4.11 -9.90
C GLU A 182 9.75 2.80 -10.59
N ALA A 183 10.48 1.93 -9.88
CA ALA A 183 10.86 0.61 -10.40
C ALA A 183 9.68 -0.39 -10.42
N GLY A 184 8.57 -0.07 -9.75
CA GLY A 184 7.37 -0.88 -9.70
C GLY A 184 7.45 -2.13 -8.83
N ASN A 185 8.56 -2.35 -8.13
CA ASN A 185 8.77 -3.52 -7.28
C ASN A 185 8.38 -3.30 -5.80
N VAL A 186 8.08 -2.08 -5.39
CA VAL A 186 7.52 -1.77 -4.07
C VAL A 186 6.08 -1.32 -4.25
N LEU A 187 5.15 -2.01 -3.60
CA LEU A 187 3.74 -1.66 -3.54
C LEU A 187 3.30 -1.48 -2.09
N GLY A 188 2.54 -0.41 -1.82
CA GLY A 188 1.82 -0.22 -0.57
C GLY A 188 0.35 0.07 -0.83
N LEU A 189 -0.55 -0.52 -0.03
CA LEU A 189 -1.99 -0.29 -0.12
C LEU A 189 -2.66 -0.35 1.25
N MET A 190 -3.73 0.44 1.43
CA MET A 190 -4.52 0.43 2.69
C MET A 190 -5.50 -0.74 2.80
N PRO A 191 -6.17 -1.18 1.72
CA PRO A 191 -7.00 -2.37 1.75
C PRO A 191 -6.22 -3.65 2.04
N HIS A 192 -6.95 -4.68 2.49
CA HIS A 192 -6.44 -5.99 2.89
C HIS A 192 -6.77 -7.07 1.84
N PRO A 193 -5.97 -7.21 0.75
CA PRO A 193 -6.22 -8.25 -0.25
C PRO A 193 -6.01 -9.66 0.29
N GLU A 194 -5.22 -9.85 1.37
CA GLU A 194 -5.03 -11.14 2.05
C GLU A 194 -6.32 -11.71 2.64
N ASP A 195 -7.29 -10.85 2.92
CA ASP A 195 -8.60 -11.24 3.45
C ASP A 195 -9.59 -11.64 2.36
N HIS A 196 -9.15 -11.77 1.10
CA HIS A 196 -9.94 -12.33 0.00
C HIS A 196 -9.08 -13.19 -0.94
N ILE A 197 -8.37 -14.16 -0.37
CA ILE A 197 -7.55 -15.16 -1.07
C ILE A 197 -8.15 -16.57 -1.04
N PHE A 198 -9.21 -16.77 -0.24
CA PHE A 198 -9.97 -18.01 -0.17
C PHE A 198 -11.46 -17.73 -0.40
N PRO A 199 -12.20 -18.66 -1.04
CA PRO A 199 -13.61 -18.46 -1.37
C PRO A 199 -14.49 -18.13 -0.16
N TRP A 200 -14.22 -18.74 0.98
CA TRP A 200 -14.98 -18.57 2.22
C TRP A 200 -14.74 -17.25 2.94
N GLN A 201 -13.74 -16.46 2.54
CA GLN A 201 -13.52 -15.11 3.07
C GLN A 201 -14.51 -14.09 2.47
N HIS A 202 -15.17 -14.43 1.34
CA HIS A 202 -16.16 -13.53 0.76
C HIS A 202 -17.34 -13.29 1.74
N PRO A 203 -17.77 -12.02 1.99
CA PRO A 203 -18.75 -11.69 3.03
C PRO A 203 -20.14 -12.29 2.78
N ARG A 204 -20.41 -12.73 1.55
CA ARG A 204 -21.66 -13.41 1.16
C ARG A 204 -21.42 -14.87 0.77
N TRP A 205 -20.38 -15.49 1.27
CA TRP A 205 -20.06 -16.90 1.01
C TRP A 205 -21.26 -17.83 1.28
N LEU A 206 -21.93 -17.68 2.43
CA LEU A 206 -23.10 -18.46 2.80
C LEU A 206 -24.33 -18.19 1.89
N ARG A 207 -24.27 -17.17 1.04
CA ARG A 207 -25.30 -16.85 0.03
C ARG A 207 -24.87 -17.26 -1.37
N GLY A 208 -23.86 -18.12 -1.51
CA GLY A 208 -23.35 -18.64 -2.77
C GLY A 208 -22.43 -17.70 -3.56
N GLN A 209 -21.99 -16.58 -2.97
CA GLN A 209 -20.97 -15.73 -3.60
C GLN A 209 -19.58 -16.12 -3.12
N SER A 210 -18.60 -16.08 -4.01
CA SER A 210 -17.20 -16.40 -3.70
C SER A 210 -16.28 -15.59 -4.62
N GLY A 211 -15.03 -15.47 -4.23
CA GLY A 211 -13.99 -14.81 -5.01
C GLY A 211 -12.60 -15.12 -4.47
N LEU A 212 -11.59 -14.75 -5.22
CA LEU A 212 -10.17 -14.89 -4.89
C LEU A 212 -9.42 -13.64 -5.35
N ASP A 213 -10.08 -12.49 -5.30
CA ASP A 213 -9.63 -11.29 -6.02
C ASP A 213 -8.28 -10.79 -5.51
N GLY A 214 -8.07 -10.84 -4.19
CA GLY A 214 -6.80 -10.47 -3.58
C GLY A 214 -5.62 -11.38 -3.93
N LEU A 215 -5.89 -12.66 -4.23
CA LEU A 215 -4.85 -13.64 -4.52
C LEU A 215 -3.98 -13.27 -5.73
N ARG A 216 -4.53 -12.51 -6.68
CA ARG A 216 -3.82 -12.10 -7.91
C ARG A 216 -2.61 -11.24 -7.60
N LEU A 217 -2.70 -10.31 -6.63
CA LEU A 217 -1.59 -9.47 -6.19
C LEU A 217 -0.41 -10.31 -5.67
N PHE A 218 -0.70 -11.30 -4.82
CA PHE A 218 0.32 -12.19 -4.26
C PHE A 218 0.96 -13.08 -5.33
N LYS A 219 0.16 -13.61 -6.26
CA LYS A 219 0.68 -14.41 -7.39
C LYS A 219 1.63 -13.59 -8.25
N ASN A 220 1.30 -12.32 -8.52
CA ASN A 220 2.18 -11.44 -9.26
C ASN A 220 3.48 -11.18 -8.48
N GLY A 221 3.40 -10.86 -7.18
CA GLY A 221 4.59 -10.69 -6.34
C GLY A 221 5.53 -11.90 -6.41
N VAL A 222 4.99 -13.11 -6.21
CA VAL A 222 5.78 -14.37 -6.27
C VAL A 222 6.34 -14.65 -7.66
N LYS A 223 5.62 -14.28 -8.73
CA LYS A 223 6.10 -14.48 -10.11
C LYS A 223 7.35 -13.65 -10.44
N PHE A 224 7.50 -12.49 -9.81
CA PHE A 224 8.61 -11.56 -10.03
C PHE A 224 9.66 -11.60 -8.90
N ALA A 225 9.48 -12.50 -7.91
CA ALA A 225 10.39 -12.73 -6.79
C ALA A 225 11.62 -13.59 -7.14
#